data_377774d0d3595f3facc4bb46daaf7521
#
_entry.id   377774d0d3595f3facc4bb46daaf7521
#
_cell.length_a   1.000
_cell.length_b   1.000
_cell.length_c   1.000
_cell.angle_alpha   90.00
_cell.angle_beta   90.00
_cell.angle_gamma   90.00
#
_symmetry.space_group_name_H-M   'P 1'
#
loop_
_entity.id
_entity.type
_entity.pdbx_description
1 polymer ?
#
loop_
_entity_poly.entity_id
_entity_poly.type
_entity_poly.pdbx_seq_one_letter_code
_entity_poly.pdbx_strand_id
1 'polypeptide(L)'
;IVRMAHEAGMLCLADEAHGTHFYFGGGLPVSAMAAGADMASVSMHKSGGSLTQSSLLLTGPGVHAGYVRQIINLTQTTSGSYLLMSSLDISRRNLAQRGRQIFHQVADMAEYAREEINAIGGYYAFGKELVNGDSVFDFDITKLSVHTLDIGLAGIEVYDILRDEYDIQIEFGDIGNILAYLSIGDRAQEVERLVSALAEIRRRFQKDKSGLLDQEYIDPQVVTSPQEAFYAEKISLPLRESQGRVCSEFVMCYPPGIPILAPGELITDEIIEYVLYAKEKGCSLTGSQDMTLSSLQVVQ
;
A
#
# COMPACT_ATOMS: atom_id res chain seq x y z
N ILE A 1 17.19 9.61 7.69
CA ILE A 1 17.38 9.55 6.22
C ILE A 1 17.76 10.94 5.70
N VAL A 2 16.91 11.99 5.84
CA VAL A 2 17.15 13.34 5.27
C VAL A 2 18.53 13.89 5.68
N ARG A 3 18.86 13.85 6.99
CA ARG A 3 20.15 14.31 7.48
C ARG A 3 21.32 13.59 6.81
N MET A 4 21.24 12.25 6.68
CA MET A 4 22.30 11.45 6.04
C MET A 4 22.45 11.80 4.55
N ALA A 5 21.33 12.02 3.84
CA ALA A 5 21.35 12.44 2.45
C ALA A 5 22.04 13.79 2.30
N HIS A 6 21.69 14.78 3.11
CA HIS A 6 22.28 16.11 3.09
C HIS A 6 23.77 16.11 3.47
N GLU A 7 24.17 15.31 4.47
CA GLU A 7 25.59 15.11 4.84
C GLU A 7 26.41 14.53 3.67
N ALA A 8 25.77 13.71 2.82
CA ALA A 8 26.36 13.17 1.59
C ALA A 8 26.21 14.08 0.36
N GLY A 9 25.68 15.29 0.51
CA GLY A 9 25.45 16.23 -0.59
C GLY A 9 24.34 15.84 -1.55
N MET A 10 23.43 14.96 -1.13
CA MET A 10 22.30 14.47 -1.93
C MET A 10 21.01 15.18 -1.54
N LEU A 11 20.11 15.37 -2.54
CA LEU A 11 18.73 15.77 -2.28
C LEU A 11 17.91 14.59 -1.76
N CYS A 12 16.95 14.89 -0.90
CA CYS A 12 15.97 13.94 -0.40
C CYS A 12 14.60 14.20 -1.02
N LEU A 13 14.15 13.30 -1.88
CA LEU A 13 12.84 13.32 -2.52
C LEU A 13 11.96 12.25 -1.89
N ALA A 14 10.79 12.63 -1.40
CA ALA A 14 9.87 11.71 -0.73
C ALA A 14 8.63 11.44 -1.61
N ASP A 15 8.34 10.17 -1.87
CA ASP A 15 7.01 9.77 -2.27
C ASP A 15 6.14 9.65 -1.01
N GLU A 16 5.29 10.63 -0.83
CA GLU A 16 4.37 10.76 0.31
C GLU A 16 2.92 10.69 -0.17
N ALA A 17 2.66 9.81 -1.15
CA ALA A 17 1.35 9.66 -1.78
C ALA A 17 0.23 9.41 -0.77
N HIS A 18 0.50 8.72 0.33
CA HIS A 18 -0.44 8.48 1.42
C HIS A 18 -0.26 9.42 2.62
N GLY A 19 0.48 10.52 2.47
CA GLY A 19 0.90 11.38 3.57
C GLY A 19 0.21 12.73 3.67
N THR A 20 -0.85 13.02 2.92
CA THR A 20 -1.55 14.32 2.99
C THR A 20 -1.91 14.73 4.42
N HIS A 21 -2.33 13.79 5.25
CA HIS A 21 -2.76 14.04 6.63
C HIS A 21 -1.60 14.33 7.59
N PHE A 22 -0.38 13.93 7.29
CA PHE A 22 0.80 14.18 8.13
C PHE A 22 1.09 15.67 8.36
N TYR A 23 0.56 16.55 7.51
CA TYR A 23 0.72 18.01 7.62
C TYR A 23 -0.20 18.66 8.66
N PHE A 24 -1.09 17.88 9.29
CA PHE A 24 -2.13 18.44 10.18
C PHE A 24 -1.95 18.05 11.66
N GLY A 25 -0.90 17.33 12.03
CA GLY A 25 -0.57 16.97 13.42
C GLY A 25 -1.53 15.92 14.00
N GLY A 26 -1.78 15.97 15.30
CA GLY A 26 -2.74 15.04 15.94
C GLY A 26 -2.21 13.65 16.25
N GLY A 27 -0.89 13.51 16.48
CA GLY A 27 -0.27 12.21 16.77
C GLY A 27 -0.03 11.36 15.54
N LEU A 28 -0.14 11.97 14.35
CA LEU A 28 0.23 11.37 13.06
C LEU A 28 1.75 11.45 12.85
N PRO A 29 2.32 10.60 11.98
CA PRO A 29 3.73 10.65 11.64
C PRO A 29 4.20 12.01 11.13
N VAL A 30 5.48 12.30 11.30
CA VAL A 30 6.08 13.54 10.78
C VAL A 30 6.08 13.51 9.25
N SER A 31 5.63 14.62 8.62
CA SER A 31 5.68 14.73 7.15
C SER A 31 7.12 14.86 6.64
N ALA A 32 7.36 14.45 5.41
CA ALA A 32 8.67 14.53 4.78
C ALA A 32 9.21 15.97 4.74
N MET A 33 8.36 16.96 4.42
CA MET A 33 8.78 18.36 4.41
C MET A 33 9.10 18.90 5.82
N ALA A 34 8.35 18.46 6.84
CA ALA A 34 8.66 18.81 8.23
C ALA A 34 9.95 18.13 8.72
N ALA A 35 10.28 16.96 8.19
CA ALA A 35 11.56 16.28 8.42
C ALA A 35 12.74 16.90 7.64
N GLY A 36 12.47 17.89 6.78
CA GLY A 36 13.49 18.62 6.02
C GLY A 36 13.77 18.06 4.62
N ALA A 37 12.92 17.20 4.07
CA ALA A 37 13.05 16.75 2.68
C ALA A 37 13.02 17.93 1.71
N ASP A 38 13.72 17.79 0.58
CA ASP A 38 13.80 18.83 -0.43
C ASP A 38 12.54 18.91 -1.29
N MET A 39 11.93 17.77 -1.55
CA MET A 39 10.66 17.67 -2.28
C MET A 39 9.82 16.53 -1.73
N ALA A 40 8.48 16.67 -1.83
CA ALA A 40 7.55 15.59 -1.55
C ALA A 40 6.40 15.57 -2.55
N SER A 41 6.04 14.38 -3.02
CA SER A 41 4.88 14.14 -3.88
C SER A 41 3.72 13.62 -3.02
N VAL A 42 2.60 14.34 -3.00
CA VAL A 42 1.45 14.10 -2.12
C VAL A 42 0.19 13.90 -2.94
N SER A 43 -0.46 12.75 -2.81
CA SER A 43 -1.73 12.47 -3.52
C SER A 43 -2.92 12.96 -2.69
N MET A 44 -3.44 14.13 -3.06
CA MET A 44 -4.60 14.73 -2.39
C MET A 44 -5.87 13.88 -2.53
N HIS A 45 -6.00 13.12 -3.61
CA HIS A 45 -7.16 12.27 -3.87
C HIS A 45 -7.23 11.01 -2.97
N LYS A 46 -6.12 10.62 -2.30
CA LYS A 46 -6.13 9.45 -1.42
C LYS A 46 -6.68 9.77 -0.03
N SER A 47 -6.16 10.79 0.64
CA SER A 47 -6.59 11.15 2.00
C SER A 47 -7.09 12.59 2.15
N GLY A 48 -6.88 13.43 1.16
CA GLY A 48 -7.22 14.86 1.21
C GLY A 48 -8.61 15.20 0.71
N GLY A 49 -9.34 14.27 0.08
CA GLY A 49 -10.74 14.44 -0.36
C GLY A 49 -10.92 15.15 -1.68
N SER A 50 -9.90 15.24 -2.53
CA SER A 50 -10.04 15.70 -3.92
C SER A 50 -10.45 14.54 -4.85
N LEU A 51 -10.91 14.87 -6.04
CA LEU A 51 -11.19 13.87 -7.09
C LEU A 51 -9.89 13.18 -7.52
N THR A 52 -10.02 12.01 -8.13
CA THR A 52 -8.90 11.18 -8.59
C THR A 52 -7.89 11.96 -9.45
N GLN A 53 -6.66 11.47 -9.53
CA GLN A 53 -5.55 12.05 -10.32
C GLN A 53 -5.17 13.48 -9.91
N SER A 54 -5.45 13.89 -8.69
CA SER A 54 -5.07 15.20 -8.17
C SER A 54 -4.02 15.08 -7.07
N SER A 55 -2.88 15.75 -7.27
CA SER A 55 -1.72 15.67 -6.41
C SER A 55 -1.07 17.03 -6.23
N LEU A 56 -0.23 17.15 -5.21
CA LEU A 56 0.62 18.31 -4.98
C LEU A 56 2.07 17.87 -5.01
N LEU A 57 2.92 18.66 -5.67
CA LEU A 57 4.37 18.57 -5.52
C LEU A 57 4.83 19.71 -4.61
N LEU A 58 5.33 19.35 -3.44
CA LEU A 58 5.85 20.30 -2.45
C LEU A 58 7.36 20.46 -2.64
N THR A 59 7.84 21.68 -2.52
CA THR A 59 9.26 22.01 -2.67
C THR A 59 9.77 22.78 -1.47
N GLY A 60 10.93 22.38 -0.97
CA GLY A 60 11.66 23.11 0.07
C GLY A 60 12.40 24.35 -0.46
N PRO A 61 12.94 25.19 0.44
CA PRO A 61 13.56 26.47 0.08
C PRO A 61 14.84 26.32 -0.76
N GLY A 62 15.50 25.17 -0.73
CA GLY A 62 16.69 24.87 -1.53
C GLY A 62 16.42 24.48 -2.98
N VAL A 63 15.15 24.23 -3.34
CA VAL A 63 14.77 23.75 -4.66
C VAL A 63 14.38 24.91 -5.58
N HIS A 64 14.96 24.94 -6.77
CA HIS A 64 14.63 25.97 -7.76
C HIS A 64 13.26 25.72 -8.40
N ALA A 65 12.21 26.27 -7.84
CA ALA A 65 10.81 26.04 -8.24
C ALA A 65 10.55 26.30 -9.75
N GLY A 66 11.26 27.24 -10.38
CA GLY A 66 11.17 27.50 -11.83
C GLY A 66 11.64 26.32 -12.68
N TYR A 67 12.72 25.67 -12.27
CA TYR A 67 13.22 24.46 -12.94
C TYR A 67 12.25 23.29 -12.78
N VAL A 68 11.75 23.06 -11.57
CA VAL A 68 10.75 22.03 -11.30
C VAL A 68 9.50 22.23 -12.18
N ARG A 69 9.01 23.47 -12.29
CA ARG A 69 7.87 23.81 -13.16
C ARG A 69 8.16 23.52 -14.63
N GLN A 70 9.38 23.79 -15.09
CA GLN A 70 9.78 23.45 -16.46
C GLN A 70 9.72 21.94 -16.72
N ILE A 71 10.22 21.13 -15.81
CA ILE A 71 10.15 19.66 -15.92
C ILE A 71 8.71 19.16 -15.88
N ILE A 72 7.90 19.69 -14.96
CA ILE A 72 6.46 19.36 -14.90
C ILE A 72 5.78 19.67 -16.24
N ASN A 73 6.04 20.80 -16.85
CA ASN A 73 5.45 21.18 -18.15
C ASN A 73 5.88 20.24 -19.28
N LEU A 74 7.03 19.58 -19.18
CA LEU A 74 7.49 18.58 -20.17
C LEU A 74 6.86 17.20 -19.96
N THR A 75 6.46 16.88 -18.73
CA THR A 75 6.05 15.50 -18.35
C THR A 75 4.55 15.36 -18.10
N GLN A 76 3.86 16.45 -17.82
CA GLN A 76 2.40 16.44 -17.59
C GLN A 76 1.58 16.51 -18.88
N THR A 77 0.31 16.15 -18.75
CA THR A 77 -0.67 16.33 -19.81
C THR A 77 -0.83 17.80 -20.20
N THR A 78 -1.02 18.06 -21.48
CA THR A 78 -1.35 19.39 -22.01
C THR A 78 -2.84 19.75 -21.87
N SER A 79 -3.68 18.76 -21.49
CA SER A 79 -5.14 18.87 -21.40
C SER A 79 -5.62 18.69 -19.96
N GLY A 80 -5.17 19.56 -19.05
CA GLY A 80 -5.56 19.52 -17.63
C GLY A 80 -7.08 19.71 -17.46
N SER A 81 -7.70 18.82 -16.66
CA SER A 81 -9.12 18.92 -16.34
C SER A 81 -9.39 20.01 -15.30
N TYR A 82 -10.20 21.00 -15.65
CA TYR A 82 -10.63 22.03 -14.69
C TYR A 82 -11.46 21.47 -13.52
N LEU A 83 -12.19 20.37 -13.72
CA LEU A 83 -12.92 19.70 -12.64
C LEU A 83 -11.94 19.16 -11.58
N LEU A 84 -10.89 18.47 -12.03
CA LEU A 84 -9.85 17.94 -11.12
C LEU A 84 -9.08 19.05 -10.42
N MET A 85 -8.68 20.09 -11.15
CA MET A 85 -7.99 21.24 -10.56
C MET A 85 -8.87 21.99 -9.55
N SER A 86 -10.15 22.18 -9.85
CA SER A 86 -11.09 22.83 -8.94
C SER A 86 -11.32 21.99 -7.68
N SER A 87 -11.46 20.67 -7.81
CA SER A 87 -11.61 19.77 -6.67
C SER A 87 -10.37 19.83 -5.76
N LEU A 88 -9.18 19.88 -6.36
CA LEU A 88 -7.92 19.99 -5.64
C LEU A 88 -7.84 21.29 -4.83
N ASP A 89 -8.22 22.43 -5.42
CA ASP A 89 -8.21 23.71 -4.70
C ASP A 89 -9.27 23.78 -3.59
N ILE A 90 -10.47 23.24 -3.83
CA ILE A 90 -11.53 23.13 -2.79
C ILE A 90 -11.04 22.25 -1.63
N SER A 91 -10.42 21.13 -1.92
CA SER A 91 -9.87 20.23 -0.92
C SER A 91 -8.75 20.90 -0.11
N ARG A 92 -7.79 21.51 -0.80
CA ARG A 92 -6.73 22.32 -0.16
C ARG A 92 -7.30 23.38 0.77
N ARG A 93 -8.31 24.14 0.30
CA ARG A 93 -8.98 25.17 1.11
C ARG A 93 -9.65 24.59 2.34
N ASN A 94 -10.37 23.46 2.20
CA ASN A 94 -11.03 22.78 3.30
C ASN A 94 -10.02 22.33 4.36
N LEU A 95 -8.93 21.72 3.93
CA LEU A 95 -7.87 21.26 4.82
C LEU A 95 -7.12 22.42 5.48
N ALA A 96 -6.87 23.52 4.77
CA ALA A 96 -6.26 24.71 5.36
C ALA A 96 -7.09 25.29 6.53
N GLN A 97 -8.41 25.20 6.44
CA GLN A 97 -9.32 25.74 7.45
C GLN A 97 -9.62 24.76 8.59
N ARG A 98 -9.76 23.48 8.31
CA ARG A 98 -10.28 22.48 9.24
C ARG A 98 -9.47 21.19 9.32
N GLY A 99 -8.34 21.08 8.62
CA GLY A 99 -7.59 19.83 8.48
C GLY A 99 -7.21 19.21 9.83
N ARG A 100 -6.77 20.01 10.80
CA ARG A 100 -6.44 19.50 12.14
C ARG A 100 -7.65 18.86 12.84
N GLN A 101 -8.81 19.52 12.80
CA GLN A 101 -10.03 18.97 13.39
C GLN A 101 -10.48 17.71 12.69
N ILE A 102 -10.45 17.70 11.35
CA ILE A 102 -10.87 16.56 10.54
C ILE A 102 -9.98 15.34 10.82
N PHE A 103 -8.67 15.50 10.74
CA PHE A 103 -7.77 14.36 10.94
C PHE A 103 -7.67 13.90 12.40
N HIS A 104 -7.99 14.75 13.36
CA HIS A 104 -8.17 14.30 14.75
C HIS A 104 -9.38 13.36 14.86
N GLN A 105 -10.50 13.71 14.24
CA GLN A 105 -11.69 12.83 14.21
C GLN A 105 -11.41 11.50 13.47
N VAL A 106 -10.68 11.55 12.36
CA VAL A 106 -10.26 10.34 11.64
C VAL A 106 -9.38 9.44 12.51
N ALA A 107 -8.44 10.03 13.22
CA ALA A 107 -7.57 9.33 14.15
C ALA A 107 -8.37 8.65 15.28
N ASP A 108 -9.31 9.37 15.89
CA ASP A 108 -10.18 8.83 16.95
C ASP A 108 -11.03 7.67 16.43
N MET A 109 -11.60 7.78 15.24
CA MET A 109 -12.35 6.69 14.60
C MET A 109 -11.48 5.47 14.31
N ALA A 110 -10.24 5.67 13.89
CA ALA A 110 -9.31 4.59 13.60
C ALA A 110 -8.88 3.84 14.86
N GLU A 111 -8.62 4.56 15.95
CA GLU A 111 -8.30 3.93 17.23
C GLU A 111 -9.51 3.18 17.80
N TYR A 112 -10.69 3.77 17.75
CA TYR A 112 -11.92 3.09 18.13
C TYR A 112 -12.14 1.79 17.35
N ALA A 113 -11.98 1.82 16.01
CA ALA A 113 -12.11 0.62 15.18
C ALA A 113 -11.11 -0.47 15.58
N ARG A 114 -9.86 -0.07 15.87
CA ARG A 114 -8.79 -0.98 16.28
C ARG A 114 -9.11 -1.66 17.61
N GLU A 115 -9.54 -0.88 18.59
CA GLU A 115 -9.94 -1.40 19.89
C GLU A 115 -11.11 -2.40 19.79
N GLU A 116 -12.16 -2.03 19.06
CA GLU A 116 -13.33 -2.89 18.87
C GLU A 116 -13.01 -4.18 18.11
N ILE A 117 -12.19 -4.10 17.03
CA ILE A 117 -11.77 -5.29 16.27
C ILE A 117 -10.94 -6.23 17.16
N ASN A 118 -10.03 -5.70 17.96
CA ASN A 118 -9.25 -6.50 18.90
C ASN A 118 -10.15 -7.14 19.98
N ALA A 119 -11.21 -6.44 20.42
CA ALA A 119 -12.18 -6.96 21.38
C ALA A 119 -13.04 -8.10 20.81
N ILE A 120 -13.27 -8.16 19.49
CA ILE A 120 -13.92 -9.32 18.83
C ILE A 120 -13.15 -10.60 19.15
N GLY A 121 -11.79 -10.54 19.16
CA GLY A 121 -10.89 -11.68 19.29
C GLY A 121 -10.74 -12.48 17.98
N GLY A 122 -9.64 -13.21 17.84
CA GLY A 122 -9.29 -13.94 16.60
C GLY A 122 -8.82 -13.03 15.46
N TYR A 123 -8.83 -11.73 15.65
CA TYR A 123 -8.19 -10.73 14.82
C TYR A 123 -7.09 -10.03 15.63
N TYR A 124 -6.11 -9.48 14.94
CA TYR A 124 -5.15 -8.57 15.53
C TYR A 124 -5.02 -7.32 14.66
N ALA A 125 -5.66 -6.25 15.11
CA ALA A 125 -5.51 -4.93 14.53
C ALA A 125 -4.34 -4.24 15.21
N PHE A 126 -3.18 -4.21 14.55
CA PHE A 126 -1.96 -3.66 15.10
C PHE A 126 -1.86 -2.13 14.95
N GLY A 127 -1.07 -1.51 15.79
CA GLY A 127 -0.96 -0.06 15.88
C GLY A 127 0.38 0.42 16.44
N LYS A 128 0.34 1.47 17.24
CA LYS A 128 1.55 2.12 17.80
C LYS A 128 2.36 1.25 18.75
N GLU A 129 1.83 0.15 19.24
CA GLU A 129 2.57 -0.83 20.05
C GLU A 129 3.73 -1.47 19.28
N LEU A 130 3.72 -1.42 17.94
CA LEU A 130 4.82 -1.88 17.11
C LEU A 130 6.02 -0.92 17.09
N VAL A 131 5.83 0.34 17.49
CA VAL A 131 6.89 1.35 17.50
C VAL A 131 7.93 0.98 18.55
N ASN A 132 9.13 0.68 18.10
CA ASN A 132 10.23 0.19 18.95
C ASN A 132 11.48 1.10 18.93
N GLY A 133 11.51 2.12 18.07
CA GLY A 133 12.63 3.06 17.94
C GLY A 133 13.86 2.51 17.24
N ASP A 134 13.82 1.29 16.73
CA ASP A 134 14.92 0.60 16.02
C ASP A 134 14.54 0.30 14.57
N SER A 135 13.54 -0.52 14.32
CA SER A 135 13.05 -0.90 12.99
C SER A 135 11.72 -0.22 12.64
N VAL A 136 10.88 0.07 13.62
CA VAL A 136 9.63 0.80 13.46
C VAL A 136 9.69 2.08 14.28
N PHE A 137 9.80 3.22 13.59
CA PHE A 137 9.99 4.53 14.22
C PHE A 137 8.70 5.29 14.48
N ASP A 138 7.68 5.06 13.66
CA ASP A 138 6.35 5.64 13.83
C ASP A 138 5.31 4.80 13.09
N PHE A 139 4.02 5.05 13.38
CA PHE A 139 2.91 4.30 12.80
C PHE A 139 1.76 5.23 12.42
N ASP A 140 1.27 5.09 11.17
CA ASP A 140 0.09 5.82 10.70
C ASP A 140 -1.20 5.13 11.17
N ILE A 141 -1.79 5.70 12.22
CA ILE A 141 -3.00 5.15 12.85
C ILE A 141 -4.23 5.12 11.94
N THR A 142 -4.25 5.91 10.86
CA THR A 142 -5.35 5.91 9.89
C THR A 142 -5.36 4.69 8.99
N LYS A 143 -4.26 3.93 8.98
CA LYS A 143 -4.14 2.63 8.32
C LYS A 143 -4.57 1.53 9.28
N LEU A 144 -5.78 1.04 9.09
CA LEU A 144 -6.34 -0.04 9.90
C LEU A 144 -5.96 -1.38 9.27
N SER A 145 -4.78 -1.88 9.64
CA SER A 145 -4.30 -3.20 9.23
C SER A 145 -4.73 -4.25 10.25
N VAL A 146 -5.33 -5.33 9.78
CA VAL A 146 -5.89 -6.39 10.62
C VAL A 146 -5.41 -7.75 10.14
N HIS A 147 -4.72 -8.47 11.01
CA HIS A 147 -4.34 -9.86 10.80
C HIS A 147 -5.55 -10.77 10.91
N THR A 148 -5.72 -11.70 9.97
CA THR A 148 -6.93 -12.53 9.85
C THR A 148 -6.69 -14.03 9.96
N LEU A 149 -5.43 -14.49 9.87
CA LEU A 149 -5.14 -15.93 9.87
C LEU A 149 -5.59 -16.64 11.14
N ASP A 150 -5.74 -15.91 12.25
CA ASP A 150 -6.18 -16.47 13.51
C ASP A 150 -7.63 -16.96 13.53
N ILE A 151 -8.44 -16.49 12.58
CA ILE A 151 -9.80 -17.03 12.34
C ILE A 151 -9.82 -18.10 11.23
N GLY A 152 -8.66 -18.51 10.72
CA GLY A 152 -8.53 -19.51 9.66
C GLY A 152 -8.84 -18.99 8.26
N LEU A 153 -8.88 -17.68 8.03
CA LEU A 153 -9.14 -17.05 6.75
C LEU A 153 -7.92 -16.22 6.29
N ALA A 154 -7.58 -16.35 5.01
CA ALA A 154 -6.66 -15.42 4.38
C ALA A 154 -7.27 -14.01 4.28
N GLY A 155 -6.46 -12.97 4.30
CA GLY A 155 -6.96 -11.58 4.19
C GLY A 155 -7.78 -11.37 2.92
N ILE A 156 -7.37 -11.95 1.80
CA ILE A 156 -8.14 -11.87 0.54
C ILE A 156 -9.52 -12.53 0.65
N GLU A 157 -9.65 -13.64 1.39
CA GLU A 157 -10.96 -14.27 1.64
C GLU A 157 -11.87 -13.33 2.44
N VAL A 158 -11.32 -12.67 3.48
CA VAL A 158 -12.06 -11.67 4.28
C VAL A 158 -12.45 -10.45 3.44
N TYR A 159 -11.52 -9.96 2.60
CA TYR A 159 -11.78 -8.86 1.66
C TYR A 159 -12.95 -9.18 0.72
N ASP A 160 -12.95 -10.36 0.10
CA ASP A 160 -14.02 -10.78 -0.81
C ASP A 160 -15.36 -10.89 -0.08
N ILE A 161 -15.39 -11.47 1.12
CA ILE A 161 -16.61 -11.57 1.93
C ILE A 161 -17.14 -10.19 2.30
N LEU A 162 -16.26 -9.25 2.72
CA LEU A 162 -16.66 -7.88 3.04
C LEU A 162 -17.29 -7.17 1.84
N ARG A 163 -16.71 -7.34 0.65
CA ARG A 163 -17.22 -6.75 -0.58
C ARG A 163 -18.56 -7.39 -1.01
N ASP A 164 -18.62 -8.70 -1.07
CA ASP A 164 -19.70 -9.43 -1.73
C ASP A 164 -20.92 -9.63 -0.83
N GLU A 165 -20.73 -9.77 0.50
CA GLU A 165 -21.84 -10.02 1.42
C GLU A 165 -22.23 -8.80 2.27
N TYR A 166 -21.30 -7.85 2.48
CA TYR A 166 -21.54 -6.70 3.37
C TYR A 166 -21.54 -5.36 2.67
N ASP A 167 -21.26 -5.30 1.34
CA ASP A 167 -21.13 -4.05 0.61
C ASP A 167 -20.07 -3.12 1.24
N ILE A 168 -18.96 -3.67 1.71
CA ILE A 168 -17.86 -2.94 2.32
C ILE A 168 -16.61 -3.10 1.45
N GLN A 169 -16.22 -2.02 0.78
CA GLN A 169 -14.99 -1.95 0.02
C GLN A 169 -13.87 -1.37 0.89
N ILE A 170 -12.92 -2.20 1.26
CA ILE A 170 -11.67 -1.78 1.92
C ILE A 170 -10.56 -1.61 0.88
N GLU A 171 -9.37 -1.19 1.30
CA GLU A 171 -8.25 -0.93 0.38
C GLU A 171 -7.79 -2.22 -0.32
N PHE A 172 -7.42 -3.24 0.44
CA PHE A 172 -7.09 -4.57 -0.07
C PHE A 172 -7.09 -5.65 1.01
N GLY A 173 -7.00 -6.91 0.56
CA GLY A 173 -6.63 -8.06 1.36
C GLY A 173 -5.45 -8.79 0.73
N ASP A 174 -4.46 -9.15 1.54
CA ASP A 174 -3.36 -10.03 1.16
C ASP A 174 -3.55 -11.44 1.75
N ILE A 175 -2.47 -12.23 1.80
CA ILE A 175 -2.53 -13.60 2.34
C ILE A 175 -2.86 -13.60 3.83
N GLY A 176 -2.31 -12.68 4.63
CA GLY A 176 -2.41 -12.70 6.09
C GLY A 176 -3.26 -11.59 6.69
N ASN A 177 -3.51 -10.53 5.92
CA ASN A 177 -4.07 -9.30 6.46
C ASN A 177 -5.11 -8.67 5.54
N ILE A 178 -5.94 -7.83 6.11
CA ILE A 178 -6.72 -6.83 5.39
C ILE A 178 -6.22 -5.43 5.76
N LEU A 179 -6.35 -4.48 4.83
CA LEU A 179 -6.10 -3.07 5.07
C LEU A 179 -7.35 -2.26 4.75
N ALA A 180 -7.85 -1.54 5.75
CA ALA A 180 -8.83 -0.48 5.58
C ALA A 180 -8.15 0.87 5.80
N TYR A 181 -8.49 1.85 4.96
CA TYR A 181 -7.94 3.18 5.03
C TYR A 181 -9.03 4.18 5.41
N LEU A 182 -8.92 4.78 6.60
CA LEU A 182 -9.83 5.80 7.03
C LEU A 182 -9.37 7.18 6.54
N SER A 183 -10.29 7.93 5.98
CA SER A 183 -10.03 9.23 5.37
C SER A 183 -11.07 10.27 5.79
N ILE A 184 -10.97 11.47 5.22
CA ILE A 184 -11.88 12.57 5.57
C ILE A 184 -13.34 12.35 5.13
N GLY A 185 -13.59 11.33 4.31
CA GLY A 185 -14.94 11.00 3.82
C GLY A 185 -15.70 10.03 4.72
N ASP A 186 -14.99 9.35 5.61
CA ASP A 186 -15.57 8.30 6.43
C ASP A 186 -16.31 8.87 7.65
N ARG A 187 -17.36 8.19 8.06
CA ARG A 187 -18.18 8.52 9.21
C ARG A 187 -18.20 7.36 10.20
N ALA A 188 -18.51 7.63 11.45
CA ALA A 188 -18.59 6.61 12.50
C ALA A 188 -19.48 5.42 12.11
N GLN A 189 -20.55 5.65 11.34
CA GLN A 189 -21.46 4.61 10.88
C GLN A 189 -20.79 3.59 9.96
N GLU A 190 -19.90 4.03 9.06
CA GLU A 190 -19.15 3.11 8.17
C GLU A 190 -18.16 2.28 8.98
N VAL A 191 -17.54 2.87 9.99
CA VAL A 191 -16.64 2.16 10.92
C VAL A 191 -17.39 1.10 11.70
N GLU A 192 -18.55 1.44 12.28
CA GLU A 192 -19.42 0.49 12.98
C GLU A 192 -19.86 -0.68 12.08
N ARG A 193 -20.17 -0.41 10.82
CA ARG A 193 -20.50 -1.46 9.85
C ARG A 193 -19.34 -2.42 9.64
N LEU A 194 -18.12 -1.90 9.50
CA LEU A 194 -16.92 -2.72 9.34
C LEU A 194 -16.68 -3.61 10.56
N VAL A 195 -16.73 -3.04 11.77
CA VAL A 195 -16.57 -3.79 13.03
C VAL A 195 -17.62 -4.90 13.15
N SER A 196 -18.88 -4.55 12.91
CA SER A 196 -20.00 -5.51 12.95
C SER A 196 -19.86 -6.63 11.93
N ALA A 197 -19.43 -6.28 10.69
CA ALA A 197 -19.19 -7.27 9.63
C ALA A 197 -18.06 -8.24 10.03
N LEU A 198 -16.94 -7.74 10.55
CA LEU A 198 -15.83 -8.60 11.01
C LEU A 198 -16.25 -9.53 12.15
N ALA A 199 -17.07 -9.06 13.09
CA ALA A 199 -17.62 -9.90 14.15
C ALA A 199 -18.49 -11.01 13.58
N GLU A 200 -19.34 -10.71 12.59
CA GLU A 200 -20.19 -11.70 11.93
C GLU A 200 -19.38 -12.65 11.06
N ILE A 201 -18.37 -12.18 10.33
CA ILE A 201 -17.46 -13.01 9.53
C ILE A 201 -16.79 -14.03 10.43
N ARG A 202 -16.24 -13.64 11.56
CA ARG A 202 -15.68 -14.57 12.53
C ARG A 202 -16.72 -15.63 12.93
N ARG A 203 -17.91 -15.22 13.31
CA ARG A 203 -18.97 -16.14 13.77
C ARG A 203 -19.40 -17.15 12.71
N ARG A 204 -19.45 -16.73 11.42
CA ARG A 204 -20.00 -17.55 10.31
C ARG A 204 -18.95 -18.36 9.59
N PHE A 205 -17.73 -17.83 9.44
CA PHE A 205 -16.73 -18.36 8.51
C PHE A 205 -15.45 -18.82 9.20
N GLN A 206 -15.30 -18.64 10.52
CA GLN A 206 -14.12 -19.14 11.23
C GLN A 206 -13.93 -20.63 10.97
N LYS A 207 -12.70 -21.03 10.62
CA LYS A 207 -12.31 -22.41 10.35
C LYS A 207 -10.94 -22.71 10.95
N ASP A 208 -10.52 -23.98 10.83
CA ASP A 208 -9.18 -24.39 11.26
C ASP A 208 -8.09 -23.68 10.44
N LYS A 209 -7.00 -23.34 11.08
CA LYS A 209 -5.82 -22.69 10.46
C LYS A 209 -5.00 -23.65 9.56
N SER A 210 -5.38 -24.91 9.45
CA SER A 210 -4.66 -25.89 8.64
C SER A 210 -4.59 -25.46 7.17
N GLY A 211 -3.38 -25.48 6.59
CA GLY A 211 -3.14 -25.12 5.20
C GLY A 211 -3.02 -23.61 4.92
N LEU A 212 -2.98 -22.77 5.95
CA LEU A 212 -2.60 -21.37 5.80
C LEU A 212 -1.07 -21.26 5.83
N LEU A 213 -0.49 -20.55 4.86
CA LEU A 213 0.90 -20.15 4.92
C LEU A 213 1.02 -19.01 5.93
N ASP A 214 1.85 -19.22 6.94
CA ASP A 214 2.39 -18.12 7.73
C ASP A 214 3.41 -17.44 6.83
N GLN A 215 3.17 -16.18 6.50
CA GLN A 215 3.95 -15.47 5.49
C GLN A 215 5.31 -15.10 6.08
N GLU A 216 6.32 -15.94 5.88
CA GLU A 216 7.70 -15.52 6.05
C GLU A 216 8.11 -14.60 4.89
N TYR A 217 8.90 -13.58 5.20
CA TYR A 217 9.49 -12.70 4.20
C TYR A 217 10.43 -13.53 3.31
N ILE A 218 10.13 -13.57 2.01
CA ILE A 218 11.03 -14.20 1.03
C ILE A 218 12.06 -13.17 0.63
N ASP A 219 13.34 -13.41 1.01
CA ASP A 219 14.45 -12.53 0.65
C ASP A 219 14.78 -12.69 -0.84
N PRO A 220 14.63 -11.65 -1.67
CA PRO A 220 14.87 -11.75 -3.09
C PRO A 220 16.36 -11.97 -3.39
N GLN A 221 16.68 -13.02 -4.17
CA GLN A 221 18.02 -13.30 -4.63
C GLN A 221 18.30 -12.61 -5.96
N VAL A 222 18.89 -11.41 -5.92
CA VAL A 222 19.21 -10.63 -7.10
C VAL A 222 20.45 -11.20 -7.79
N VAL A 223 20.31 -11.64 -9.04
CA VAL A 223 21.38 -12.23 -9.86
C VAL A 223 21.95 -11.21 -10.84
N THR A 224 21.11 -10.38 -11.43
CA THR A 224 21.48 -9.30 -12.35
C THR A 224 20.57 -8.10 -12.17
N SER A 225 20.89 -6.97 -12.80
CA SER A 225 20.04 -5.79 -12.66
C SER A 225 18.66 -6.01 -13.31
N PRO A 226 17.59 -5.39 -12.79
CA PRO A 226 16.27 -5.47 -13.41
C PRO A 226 16.26 -5.03 -14.86
N GLN A 227 17.04 -4.01 -15.21
CA GLN A 227 17.17 -3.50 -16.58
C GLN A 227 17.77 -4.55 -17.51
N GLU A 228 18.89 -5.18 -17.12
CA GLU A 228 19.54 -6.22 -17.92
C GLU A 228 18.62 -7.41 -18.16
N ALA A 229 17.98 -7.92 -17.10
CA ALA A 229 17.05 -9.04 -17.22
C ALA A 229 15.81 -8.69 -18.06
N PHE A 230 15.27 -7.47 -17.92
CA PHE A 230 14.08 -7.05 -18.67
C PHE A 230 14.33 -6.94 -20.17
N TYR A 231 15.51 -6.52 -20.60
CA TYR A 231 15.87 -6.36 -22.01
C TYR A 231 16.65 -7.55 -22.59
N ALA A 232 16.99 -8.56 -21.80
CA ALA A 232 17.65 -9.78 -22.26
C ALA A 232 16.78 -10.60 -23.24
N GLU A 233 17.40 -11.50 -23.98
CA GLU A 233 16.66 -12.53 -24.68
C GLU A 233 15.96 -13.46 -23.71
N LYS A 234 14.71 -13.81 -24.02
CA LYS A 234 13.80 -14.50 -23.10
C LYS A 234 13.29 -15.80 -23.70
N ILE A 235 13.06 -16.74 -22.81
CA ILE A 235 12.29 -17.95 -23.13
C ILE A 235 11.14 -18.11 -22.15
N SER A 236 10.02 -18.65 -22.62
CA SER A 236 8.89 -19.00 -21.77
C SER A 236 9.06 -20.41 -21.24
N LEU A 237 8.99 -20.59 -19.94
CA LEU A 237 9.01 -21.90 -19.29
C LEU A 237 7.74 -22.09 -18.44
N PRO A 238 7.23 -23.32 -18.32
CA PRO A 238 6.21 -23.63 -17.34
C PRO A 238 6.66 -23.19 -15.93
N LEU A 239 5.73 -22.68 -15.12
CA LEU A 239 6.04 -22.10 -13.80
C LEU A 239 6.97 -23.00 -12.95
N ARG A 240 6.66 -24.29 -12.83
CA ARG A 240 7.50 -25.23 -12.05
C ARG A 240 8.86 -25.52 -12.69
N GLU A 241 8.97 -25.43 -14.02
CA GLU A 241 10.23 -25.66 -14.73
C GLU A 241 11.13 -24.41 -14.74
N SER A 242 10.61 -23.25 -14.32
CA SER A 242 11.35 -22.00 -14.19
C SER A 242 12.22 -21.93 -12.93
N GLN A 243 12.12 -22.89 -12.02
CA GLN A 243 12.96 -22.97 -10.82
C GLN A 243 14.44 -22.89 -11.16
N GLY A 244 15.19 -22.09 -10.42
CA GLY A 244 16.63 -21.90 -10.62
C GLY A 244 16.99 -21.01 -11.82
N ARG A 245 16.00 -20.47 -12.55
CA ARG A 245 16.22 -19.52 -13.65
C ARG A 245 16.10 -18.08 -13.13
N VAL A 246 16.63 -17.14 -13.89
CA VAL A 246 16.52 -15.70 -13.62
C VAL A 246 15.26 -15.18 -14.28
N CYS A 247 14.39 -14.55 -13.50
CA CYS A 247 13.14 -13.96 -14.00
C CYS A 247 13.43 -12.74 -14.89
N SER A 248 12.62 -12.54 -15.93
CA SER A 248 12.70 -11.38 -16.81
C SER A 248 11.42 -10.54 -16.87
N GLU A 249 10.46 -10.83 -16.02
CA GLU A 249 9.21 -10.09 -15.89
C GLU A 249 8.82 -9.92 -14.42
N PHE A 250 7.80 -9.11 -14.16
CA PHE A 250 7.27 -8.95 -12.81
C PHE A 250 6.18 -9.98 -12.53
N VAL A 251 6.13 -10.46 -11.29
CA VAL A 251 4.98 -11.14 -10.72
C VAL A 251 4.57 -10.37 -9.47
N MET A 252 3.40 -9.77 -9.49
CA MET A 252 2.90 -8.90 -8.43
C MET A 252 1.55 -9.40 -7.95
N CYS A 253 1.35 -9.42 -6.63
CA CYS A 253 0.02 -9.57 -6.05
C CYS A 253 -0.66 -8.18 -6.03
N TYR A 254 -1.81 -8.07 -6.66
CA TYR A 254 -2.54 -6.82 -6.75
C TYR A 254 -3.95 -6.94 -6.14
N PRO A 255 -4.40 -5.99 -5.33
CA PRO A 255 -3.66 -4.89 -4.73
C PRO A 255 -2.62 -5.33 -3.68
N PRO A 256 -1.60 -4.52 -3.35
CA PRO A 256 -1.27 -3.19 -3.87
C PRO A 256 -0.31 -3.19 -5.07
N GLY A 257 0.14 -4.34 -5.56
CA GLY A 257 1.07 -4.45 -6.67
C GLY A 257 2.54 -4.50 -6.23
N ILE A 258 2.80 -5.06 -5.05
CA ILE A 258 4.16 -5.32 -4.58
C ILE A 258 4.71 -6.55 -5.32
N PRO A 259 5.91 -6.45 -5.92
CA PRO A 259 6.52 -7.60 -6.57
C PRO A 259 6.80 -8.75 -5.59
N ILE A 260 6.32 -9.94 -5.93
CA ILE A 260 6.74 -11.21 -5.34
C ILE A 260 8.04 -11.64 -6.01
N LEU A 261 8.17 -11.31 -7.30
CA LEU A 261 9.31 -11.61 -8.13
C LEU A 261 9.50 -10.46 -9.13
N ALA A 262 10.73 -9.98 -9.24
CA ALA A 262 11.11 -8.92 -10.17
C ALA A 262 12.12 -9.42 -11.23
N PRO A 263 12.26 -8.71 -12.35
CA PRO A 263 13.31 -9.02 -13.33
C PRO A 263 14.69 -8.99 -12.67
N GLY A 264 15.52 -9.99 -12.97
CA GLY A 264 16.86 -10.12 -12.41
C GLY A 264 16.96 -10.96 -11.15
N GLU A 265 15.84 -11.37 -10.57
CA GLU A 265 15.80 -12.22 -9.39
C GLU A 265 15.75 -13.72 -9.77
N LEU A 266 16.33 -14.54 -8.89
CA LEU A 266 16.30 -16.00 -8.99
C LEU A 266 14.90 -16.53 -8.61
N ILE A 267 14.35 -17.38 -9.46
CA ILE A 267 13.09 -18.07 -9.18
C ILE A 267 13.39 -19.24 -8.25
N THR A 268 13.02 -19.14 -6.99
CA THR A 268 13.19 -20.19 -5.98
C THR A 268 11.93 -21.06 -5.87
N ASP A 269 12.07 -22.21 -5.25
CA ASP A 269 10.93 -23.10 -4.98
C ASP A 269 9.91 -22.42 -4.06
N GLU A 270 10.38 -21.68 -3.06
CA GLU A 270 9.54 -20.91 -2.13
C GLU A 270 8.67 -19.87 -2.86
N ILE A 271 9.26 -19.16 -3.85
CA ILE A 271 8.51 -18.20 -4.68
C ILE A 271 7.43 -18.92 -5.50
N ILE A 272 7.76 -20.09 -6.08
CA ILE A 272 6.79 -20.86 -6.86
C ILE A 272 5.63 -21.33 -5.98
N GLU A 273 5.91 -21.89 -4.82
CA GLU A 273 4.88 -22.33 -3.88
C GLU A 273 4.03 -21.15 -3.37
N TYR A 274 4.64 -20.00 -3.11
CA TYR A 274 3.91 -18.78 -2.74
C TYR A 274 2.97 -18.31 -3.86
N VAL A 275 3.43 -18.30 -5.11
CA VAL A 275 2.61 -17.92 -6.27
C VAL A 275 1.43 -18.89 -6.44
N LEU A 276 1.67 -20.20 -6.29
CA LEU A 276 0.63 -21.21 -6.40
C LEU A 276 -0.41 -21.08 -5.28
N TYR A 277 0.04 -20.84 -4.06
CA TYR A 277 -0.84 -20.60 -2.91
C TYR A 277 -1.68 -19.32 -3.09
N ALA A 278 -1.05 -18.21 -3.53
CA ALA A 278 -1.77 -16.97 -3.81
C ALA A 278 -2.87 -17.16 -4.88
N LYS A 279 -2.58 -17.95 -5.92
CA LYS A 279 -3.59 -18.33 -6.94
C LYS A 279 -4.73 -19.14 -6.34
N GLU A 280 -4.41 -20.12 -5.50
CA GLU A 280 -5.43 -20.98 -4.83
C GLU A 280 -6.35 -20.12 -3.95
N LYS A 281 -5.81 -19.09 -3.28
CA LYS A 281 -6.57 -18.17 -2.43
C LYS A 281 -7.34 -17.09 -3.22
N GLY A 282 -7.20 -17.05 -4.54
CA GLY A 282 -7.92 -16.11 -5.38
C GLY A 282 -7.26 -14.72 -5.48
N CYS A 283 -6.00 -14.57 -5.05
CA CYS A 283 -5.28 -13.32 -5.22
C CYS A 283 -5.10 -12.98 -6.71
N SER A 284 -5.33 -11.71 -7.06
CA SER A 284 -5.07 -11.23 -8.41
C SER A 284 -3.57 -11.07 -8.62
N LEU A 285 -2.99 -11.91 -9.47
CA LEU A 285 -1.57 -11.85 -9.84
C LEU A 285 -1.43 -11.17 -11.19
N THR A 286 -0.53 -10.19 -11.28
CA THR A 286 -0.34 -9.31 -12.45
C THR A 286 1.13 -9.11 -12.76
N GLY A 287 1.43 -8.48 -13.90
CA GLY A 287 2.80 -8.10 -14.31
C GLY A 287 3.46 -9.10 -15.23
N SER A 288 3.02 -10.36 -15.25
CA SER A 288 3.52 -11.39 -16.16
C SER A 288 2.86 -11.29 -17.54
N GLN A 289 3.55 -11.76 -18.55
CA GLN A 289 3.04 -11.86 -19.92
C GLN A 289 1.90 -12.89 -20.01
N ASP A 290 2.05 -14.03 -19.34
CA ASP A 290 0.98 -14.99 -19.14
C ASP A 290 0.19 -14.65 -17.87
N MET A 291 -0.96 -14.02 -18.04
CA MET A 291 -1.83 -13.62 -16.93
C MET A 291 -2.36 -14.80 -16.11
N THR A 292 -2.28 -16.02 -16.63
CA THR A 292 -2.66 -17.23 -15.87
C THR A 292 -1.51 -17.73 -15.00
N LEU A 293 -0.28 -17.21 -15.19
CA LEU A 293 0.92 -17.69 -14.52
C LEU A 293 1.10 -19.22 -14.63
N SER A 294 0.74 -19.78 -15.77
CA SER A 294 1.08 -21.16 -16.13
C SER A 294 2.51 -21.25 -16.59
N SER A 295 3.05 -20.15 -17.12
CA SER A 295 4.43 -20.00 -17.56
C SER A 295 5.01 -18.65 -17.12
N LEU A 296 6.35 -18.57 -17.06
CA LEU A 296 7.11 -17.36 -16.80
C LEU A 296 8.15 -17.11 -17.90
N GLN A 297 8.39 -15.82 -18.16
CA GLN A 297 9.52 -15.40 -19.00
C GLN A 297 10.79 -15.40 -18.15
N VAL A 298 11.79 -16.14 -18.60
CA VAL A 298 13.10 -16.21 -17.95
C VAL A 298 14.20 -15.78 -18.92
N VAL A 299 15.29 -15.29 -18.38
CA VAL A 299 16.50 -14.99 -19.17
C VAL A 299 17.01 -16.29 -19.78
N GLN A 300 17.35 -16.26 -21.08
CA GLN A 300 17.80 -17.42 -21.85
C GLN A 300 19.14 -17.99 -21.37
#